data_052fba5fb1629b79e64736b06ad6ad2e
#
_entry.id   052fba5fb1629b79e64736b06ad6ad2e
#
_cell.length_a   1.000
_cell.length_b   1.000
_cell.length_c   1.000
_cell.angle_alpha   90.00
_cell.angle_beta   90.00
_cell.angle_gamma   90.00
#
_symmetry.space_group_name_H-M   'P 1'
#
loop_
_entity.id
_entity.type
_entity.pdbx_description
1 polymer ?
#
loop_
_entity_poly.entity_id
_entity_poly.type
_entity_poly.pdbx_seq_one_letter_code
_entity_poly.pdbx_strand_id
1 'polypeptide(L)'
;MSAIPWILGAVALVVAGQLLLKVGMLRVGAIDSARLRSPVAVVGAVARQPAVVLGFAIYGASALLWLYVLSQSELSFAFPFLSLAYAGVTAAATVLLKEHFTTRQWLGLVLVTAGVIAVAASGA
;
A
#
# COMPACT_ATOMS: atom_id res chain seq x y z
N MET A 1 14.80 17.30 -4.81
CA MET A 1 14.15 17.61 -3.51
C MET A 1 12.66 17.91 -3.66
N SER A 2 12.27 18.62 -4.72
CA SER A 2 10.86 18.95 -4.95
C SER A 2 9.95 17.72 -5.12
N ALA A 3 10.50 16.57 -5.50
CA ALA A 3 9.73 15.35 -5.70
C ALA A 3 9.35 14.65 -4.38
N ILE A 4 10.07 14.89 -3.29
CA ILE A 4 9.85 14.17 -2.04
C ILE A 4 8.43 14.36 -1.49
N PRO A 5 7.85 15.58 -1.43
CA PRO A 5 6.47 15.73 -0.98
C PRO A 5 5.48 14.95 -1.83
N TRP A 6 5.68 14.92 -3.14
CA TRP A 6 4.82 14.17 -4.04
C TRP A 6 4.94 12.67 -3.85
N ILE A 7 6.18 12.19 -3.63
CA ILE A 7 6.44 10.77 -3.33
C ILE A 7 5.75 10.38 -2.04
N LEU A 8 5.88 11.18 -0.99
CA LEU A 8 5.26 10.90 0.30
C LEU A 8 3.73 10.93 0.20
N GLY A 9 3.18 11.85 -0.60
CA GLY A 9 1.75 11.88 -0.86
C GLY A 9 1.27 10.63 -1.57
N ALA A 10 1.99 10.19 -2.59
CA ALA A 10 1.66 8.96 -3.30
C ALA A 10 1.73 7.74 -2.38
N VAL A 11 2.77 7.67 -1.54
CA VAL A 11 2.91 6.57 -0.56
C VAL A 11 1.75 6.60 0.43
N ALA A 12 1.36 7.77 0.92
CA ALA A 12 0.24 7.89 1.85
C ALA A 12 -1.06 7.37 1.22
N LEU A 13 -1.30 7.71 -0.05
CA LEU A 13 -2.48 7.22 -0.77
C LEU A 13 -2.43 5.71 -0.97
N VAL A 14 -1.26 5.15 -1.27
CA VAL A 14 -1.09 3.70 -1.39
C VAL A 14 -1.43 3.02 -0.06
N VAL A 15 -0.92 3.53 1.05
CA VAL A 15 -1.20 2.97 2.38
C VAL A 15 -2.70 3.04 2.68
N ALA A 16 -3.34 4.19 2.45
CA ALA A 16 -4.76 4.35 2.70
C ALA A 16 -5.59 3.40 1.83
N GLY A 17 -5.26 3.31 0.54
CA GLY A 17 -5.93 2.40 -0.38
C GLY A 17 -5.79 0.95 0.03
N GLN A 18 -4.58 0.53 0.41
CA GLN A 18 -4.33 -0.83 0.86
C GLN A 18 -5.11 -1.17 2.13
N LEU A 19 -5.18 -0.26 3.09
CA LEU A 19 -5.94 -0.49 4.32
C LEU A 19 -7.42 -0.61 4.03
N LEU A 20 -7.96 0.22 3.15
CA LEU A 20 -9.37 0.12 2.76
C LEU A 20 -9.66 -1.17 2.04
N LEU A 21 -8.77 -1.60 1.14
CA LEU A 21 -8.92 -2.88 0.46
C LEU A 21 -8.89 -4.04 1.45
N LYS A 22 -7.98 -4.00 2.43
CA LYS A 22 -7.89 -5.03 3.45
C LYS A 22 -9.16 -5.10 4.29
N VAL A 23 -9.64 -3.97 4.78
CA VAL A 23 -10.88 -3.90 5.57
C VAL A 23 -12.06 -4.39 4.73
N GLY A 24 -12.15 -3.96 3.47
CA GLY A 24 -13.21 -4.38 2.58
C GLY A 24 -13.20 -5.89 2.34
N MET A 25 -12.03 -6.46 2.12
CA MET A 25 -11.90 -7.90 1.90
C MET A 25 -12.20 -8.71 3.16
N LEU A 26 -11.90 -8.17 4.34
CA LEU A 26 -12.29 -8.81 5.60
C LEU A 26 -13.82 -8.89 5.72
N ARG A 27 -14.53 -7.88 5.23
CA ARG A 27 -15.99 -7.87 5.23
C ARG A 27 -16.59 -8.81 4.19
N VAL A 28 -15.92 -8.96 3.05
CA VAL A 28 -16.33 -9.91 2.01
C VAL A 28 -16.20 -11.35 2.52
N GLY A 29 -15.17 -11.59 3.34
CA GLY A 29 -14.89 -12.90 3.88
C GLY A 29 -13.87 -13.67 3.03
N ALA A 30 -13.55 -14.89 3.48
CA ALA A 30 -12.53 -15.70 2.82
C ALA A 30 -12.99 -16.13 1.42
N ILE A 31 -12.07 -16.03 0.47
CA ILE A 31 -12.29 -16.55 -0.88
C ILE A 31 -11.64 -17.94 -0.92
N ASP A 32 -12.47 -18.95 -0.75
CA ASP A 32 -12.02 -20.35 -0.77
C ASP A 32 -12.29 -20.97 -2.14
N SER A 33 -11.96 -22.27 -2.29
CA SER A 33 -12.14 -22.96 -3.55
C SER A 33 -13.60 -23.08 -3.95
N ALA A 34 -14.53 -23.11 -3.00
CA ALA A 34 -15.95 -23.15 -3.30
C ALA A 34 -16.44 -21.83 -3.91
N ARG A 35 -15.96 -20.71 -3.38
CA ARG A 35 -16.29 -19.39 -3.92
C ARG A 35 -15.63 -19.17 -5.28
N LEU A 36 -14.44 -19.70 -5.51
CA LEU A 36 -13.75 -19.58 -6.80
C LEU A 36 -14.49 -20.31 -7.94
N ARG A 37 -15.38 -21.25 -7.62
CA ARG A 37 -16.23 -21.90 -8.63
C ARG A 37 -17.25 -20.93 -9.23
N SER A 38 -17.52 -19.83 -8.56
CA SER A 38 -18.43 -18.80 -9.06
C SER A 38 -17.71 -17.46 -9.10
N PRO A 39 -16.78 -17.24 -10.05
CA PRO A 39 -16.01 -16.02 -10.11
C PRO A 39 -16.87 -14.76 -10.26
N VAL A 40 -18.00 -14.85 -10.97
CA VAL A 40 -18.93 -13.73 -11.13
C VAL A 40 -19.51 -13.33 -9.78
N ALA A 41 -19.88 -14.30 -8.93
CA ALA A 41 -20.40 -14.02 -7.59
C ALA A 41 -19.34 -13.36 -6.70
N VAL A 42 -18.08 -13.81 -6.78
CA VAL A 42 -16.98 -13.23 -6.04
C VAL A 42 -16.75 -11.79 -6.46
N VAL A 43 -16.67 -11.52 -7.77
CA VAL A 43 -16.49 -10.18 -8.28
C VAL A 43 -17.64 -9.27 -7.85
N GLY A 44 -18.88 -9.78 -7.91
CA GLY A 44 -20.05 -9.03 -7.46
C GLY A 44 -20.00 -8.68 -5.98
N ALA A 45 -19.60 -9.63 -5.13
CA ALA A 45 -19.49 -9.40 -3.69
C ALA A 45 -18.41 -8.35 -3.38
N VAL A 46 -17.27 -8.43 -4.06
CA VAL A 46 -16.17 -7.47 -3.89
C VAL A 46 -16.61 -6.08 -4.39
N ALA A 47 -17.25 -6.01 -5.55
CA ALA A 47 -17.67 -4.74 -6.13
C ALA A 47 -18.76 -4.04 -5.32
N ARG A 48 -19.55 -4.79 -4.55
CA ARG A 48 -20.62 -4.23 -3.70
C ARG A 48 -20.09 -3.72 -2.35
N GLN A 49 -18.86 -4.03 -2.01
CA GLN A 49 -18.28 -3.58 -0.74
C GLN A 49 -17.77 -2.15 -0.88
N PRO A 50 -18.36 -1.16 -0.16
CA PRO A 50 -17.96 0.25 -0.30
C PRO A 50 -16.48 0.49 0.02
N ALA A 51 -15.94 -0.20 1.03
CA ALA A 51 -14.55 -0.05 1.41
C ALA A 51 -13.61 -0.49 0.29
N VAL A 52 -13.96 -1.55 -0.44
CA VAL A 52 -13.16 -2.03 -1.57
C VAL A 52 -13.21 -1.03 -2.73
N VAL A 53 -14.39 -0.54 -3.05
CA VAL A 53 -14.55 0.44 -4.14
C VAL A 53 -13.78 1.71 -3.84
N LEU A 54 -13.89 2.22 -2.61
CA LEU A 54 -13.16 3.41 -2.19
C LEU A 54 -11.65 3.16 -2.18
N GLY A 55 -11.23 1.99 -1.72
CA GLY A 55 -9.82 1.60 -1.71
C GLY A 55 -9.23 1.58 -3.11
N PHE A 56 -9.95 1.02 -4.09
CA PHE A 56 -9.50 1.02 -5.48
C PHE A 56 -9.45 2.43 -6.05
N ALA A 57 -10.42 3.29 -5.71
CA ALA A 57 -10.42 4.67 -6.17
C ALA A 57 -9.19 5.42 -5.65
N ILE A 58 -8.88 5.29 -4.37
CA ILE A 58 -7.72 5.91 -3.75
C ILE A 58 -6.43 5.33 -4.32
N TYR A 59 -6.37 4.02 -4.50
CA TYR A 59 -5.21 3.36 -5.09
C TYR A 59 -4.97 3.83 -6.52
N GLY A 60 -6.03 3.98 -7.31
CA GLY A 60 -5.95 4.52 -8.67
C GLY A 60 -5.43 5.95 -8.68
N ALA A 61 -5.89 6.78 -7.73
CA ALA A 61 -5.38 8.14 -7.58
C ALA A 61 -3.89 8.13 -7.25
N SER A 62 -3.45 7.20 -6.39
CA SER A 62 -2.03 7.06 -6.06
C SER A 62 -1.21 6.67 -7.28
N ALA A 63 -1.75 5.82 -8.15
CA ALA A 63 -1.07 5.42 -9.38
C ALA A 63 -0.86 6.61 -10.31
N LEU A 64 -1.85 7.48 -10.45
CA LEU A 64 -1.74 8.68 -11.26
C LEU A 64 -0.68 9.62 -10.68
N LEU A 65 -0.69 9.81 -9.38
CA LEU A 65 0.30 10.63 -8.70
C LEU A 65 1.71 10.04 -8.86
N TRP A 66 1.81 8.71 -8.79
CA TRP A 66 3.07 8.01 -8.98
C TRP A 66 3.62 8.22 -10.40
N LEU A 67 2.75 8.20 -11.41
CA LEU A 67 3.17 8.51 -12.78
C LEU A 67 3.73 9.92 -12.89
N TYR A 68 3.12 10.87 -12.19
CA TYR A 68 3.65 12.23 -12.14
C TYR A 68 5.04 12.25 -11.50
N VAL A 69 5.22 11.53 -10.40
CA VAL A 69 6.51 11.42 -9.70
C VAL A 69 7.57 10.86 -10.65
N LEU A 70 7.23 9.80 -11.39
CA LEU A 70 8.16 9.18 -12.33
C LEU A 70 8.57 10.11 -13.47
N SER A 71 7.71 11.07 -13.83
CA SER A 71 8.04 12.07 -14.84
C SER A 71 9.03 13.12 -14.33
N GLN A 72 9.15 13.27 -13.00
CA GLN A 72 9.99 14.29 -12.38
C GLN A 72 11.24 13.74 -11.69
N SER A 73 11.29 12.44 -11.45
CA SER A 73 12.35 11.82 -10.65
C SER A 73 12.86 10.56 -11.31
N GLU A 74 14.12 10.22 -11.00
CA GLU A 74 14.68 8.95 -11.43
C GLU A 74 14.04 7.79 -10.68
N LEU A 75 13.90 6.67 -11.37
CA LEU A 75 13.32 5.46 -10.84
C LEU A 75 14.10 4.95 -9.63
N SER A 76 15.43 5.00 -9.71
CA SER A 76 16.29 4.55 -8.62
C SER A 76 16.15 5.37 -7.36
N PHE A 77 15.71 6.62 -7.47
CA PHE A 77 15.42 7.47 -6.30
C PHE A 77 14.01 7.25 -5.78
N ALA A 78 13.03 7.17 -6.70
CA ALA A 78 11.62 7.13 -6.31
C ALA A 78 11.19 5.76 -5.76
N PHE A 79 11.67 4.67 -6.34
CA PHE A 79 11.21 3.33 -5.97
C PHE A 79 11.51 2.94 -4.53
N PRO A 80 12.67 3.24 -3.94
CA PRO A 80 12.90 2.92 -2.53
C PRO A 80 11.86 3.54 -1.59
N PHE A 81 11.35 4.72 -1.94
CA PHE A 81 10.29 5.35 -1.15
C PHE A 81 8.99 4.54 -1.17
N LEU A 82 8.75 3.76 -2.22
CA LEU A 82 7.60 2.88 -2.28
C LEU A 82 7.66 1.82 -1.17
N SER A 83 8.85 1.46 -0.72
CA SER A 83 9.03 0.55 0.41
C SER A 83 8.42 1.12 1.69
N LEU A 84 8.31 2.43 1.83
CA LEU A 84 7.61 3.04 2.96
C LEU A 84 6.14 2.67 2.98
N ALA A 85 5.54 2.40 1.82
CA ALA A 85 4.16 1.93 1.78
C ALA A 85 4.03 0.61 2.52
N TYR A 86 4.98 -0.31 2.32
CA TYR A 86 4.98 -1.59 3.02
C TYR A 86 5.17 -1.38 4.52
N ALA A 87 6.08 -0.49 4.91
CA ALA A 87 6.28 -0.16 6.32
C ALA A 87 5.01 0.44 6.94
N GLY A 88 4.38 1.37 6.22
CA GLY A 88 3.15 2.00 6.68
C GLY A 88 2.00 1.03 6.80
N VAL A 89 1.79 0.19 5.77
CA VAL A 89 0.75 -0.84 5.80
C VAL A 89 0.97 -1.81 6.94
N THR A 90 2.21 -2.26 7.13
CA THR A 90 2.55 -3.21 8.19
C THR A 90 2.30 -2.60 9.57
N ALA A 91 2.77 -1.38 9.80
CA ALA A 91 2.57 -0.71 11.08
C ALA A 91 1.08 -0.48 11.35
N ALA A 92 0.34 0.01 10.35
CA ALA A 92 -1.07 0.27 10.49
C ALA A 92 -1.88 -1.01 10.69
N ALA A 93 -1.55 -2.07 9.95
CA ALA A 93 -2.23 -3.36 10.11
C ALA A 93 -2.01 -3.94 11.49
N THR A 94 -0.78 -3.83 12.01
CA THR A 94 -0.46 -4.31 13.35
C THR A 94 -1.24 -3.55 14.42
N VAL A 95 -1.33 -2.23 14.29
CA VAL A 95 -1.98 -1.38 15.29
C VAL A 95 -3.50 -1.38 15.13
N LEU A 96 -4.00 -1.17 13.91
CA LEU A 96 -5.43 -0.98 13.66
C LEU A 96 -6.19 -2.29 13.52
N LEU A 97 -5.59 -3.28 12.87
CA LEU A 97 -6.23 -4.56 12.61
C LEU A 97 -5.77 -5.63 13.60
N LYS A 98 -4.86 -5.29 14.51
CA LYS A 98 -4.35 -6.18 15.55
C LYS A 98 -3.73 -7.46 14.96
N GLU A 99 -3.10 -7.34 13.80
CA GLU A 99 -2.39 -8.46 13.19
C GLU A 99 -1.10 -8.74 13.94
N HIS A 100 -0.73 -10.02 13.96
CA HIS A 100 0.48 -10.44 14.64
C HIS A 100 1.71 -10.20 13.78
N PHE A 101 2.77 -9.67 14.40
CA PHE A 101 4.00 -9.34 13.69
C PHE A 101 5.20 -9.83 14.49
N THR A 102 6.03 -10.68 13.86
CA THR A 102 7.17 -11.29 14.56
C THR A 102 8.33 -10.31 14.68
N THR A 103 9.27 -10.64 15.60
CA THR A 103 10.48 -9.84 15.78
C THR A 103 11.31 -9.77 14.51
N ARG A 104 11.39 -10.87 13.74
CA ARG A 104 12.10 -10.88 12.47
C ARG A 104 11.51 -9.89 11.47
N GLN A 105 10.20 -9.81 11.42
CA GLN A 105 9.50 -8.87 10.54
C GLN A 105 9.77 -7.44 10.96
N TRP A 106 9.78 -7.16 12.26
CA TRP A 106 10.15 -5.83 12.77
C TRP A 106 11.57 -5.44 12.38
N LEU A 107 12.52 -6.40 12.46
CA LEU A 107 13.89 -6.16 12.04
C LEU A 107 13.96 -5.80 10.56
N GLY A 108 13.26 -6.54 9.72
CA GLY A 108 13.18 -6.25 8.28
C GLY A 108 12.60 -4.87 8.00
N LEU A 109 11.56 -4.49 8.75
CA LEU A 109 10.94 -3.18 8.63
C LEU A 109 11.91 -2.06 8.97
N VAL A 110 12.67 -2.23 10.03
CA VAL A 110 13.72 -1.26 10.43
C VAL A 110 14.77 -1.13 9.33
N LEU A 111 15.21 -2.25 8.76
CA LEU A 111 16.20 -2.24 7.68
C LEU A 111 15.67 -1.53 6.42
N VAL A 112 14.41 -1.76 6.06
CA VAL A 112 13.77 -1.08 4.92
C VAL A 112 13.72 0.42 5.17
N THR A 113 13.30 0.82 6.36
CA THR A 113 13.21 2.24 6.73
C THR A 113 14.59 2.90 6.70
N ALA A 114 15.61 2.22 7.21
CA ALA A 114 16.98 2.72 7.17
C ALA A 114 17.47 2.90 5.74
N GLY A 115 17.13 1.94 4.85
CA GLY A 115 17.48 2.04 3.45
C GLY A 115 16.83 3.23 2.76
N VAL A 116 15.56 3.48 3.04
CA VAL A 116 14.85 4.63 2.48
C VAL A 116 15.47 5.94 2.95
N ILE A 117 15.81 6.03 4.24
CA ILE A 117 16.47 7.22 4.79
C ILE A 117 17.80 7.45 4.09
N ALA A 118 18.58 6.39 3.87
CA ALA A 118 19.86 6.49 3.17
C ALA A 118 19.69 7.03 1.75
N VAL A 119 18.68 6.56 1.02
CA VAL A 119 18.39 7.05 -0.32
C VAL A 119 17.99 8.52 -0.29
N ALA A 120 17.14 8.90 0.65
CA ALA A 120 16.72 10.30 0.81
C ALA A 120 17.92 11.20 1.14
N ALA A 121 18.81 10.73 2.01
CA ALA A 121 20.00 11.47 2.40
C ALA A 121 21.00 11.62 1.25
N SER A 122 20.95 10.75 0.25
CA SER A 122 21.84 10.87 -0.92
C SER A 122 21.51 12.09 -1.77
N GLY A 123 20.32 12.67 -1.61
CA GLY A 123 19.93 13.89 -2.30
C GLY A 123 19.73 13.75 -3.80
N ALA A 124 19.57 12.56 -4.27
CA ALA A 124 19.40 12.29 -5.68
C ALA A 124 18.17 12.97 -6.28
#